data_3f865fef4c836115f51a1a50a128cd2d
#
_entry.id   3f865fef4c836115f51a1a50a128cd2d
#
_cell.length_a   1.000
_cell.length_b   1.000
_cell.length_c   1.000
_cell.angle_alpha   90.00
_cell.angle_beta   90.00
_cell.angle_gamma   90.00
#
_symmetry.space_group_name_H-M   'P 1'
#
loop_
_entity.id
_entity.type
_entity.pdbx_description
1 polymer ?
#
loop_
_entity_poly.entity_id
_entity_poly.type
_entity_poly.pdbx_seq_one_letter_code
_entity_poly.pdbx_strand_id
1 'polypeptide(L)'
;MTWNVHGVFHLNPGFDVDGVCSVIRHWSPDIVALQEVDSRGRTDDPFALLAKAVGSHSVDARSIVTKDGDYGQVLLSRWPFAEPPKISDVSYQEREPRRAIAARILSSLGEIRVIATHLGLSIHERHAQAHALAELVQPTRTLVLGDFNDWFWVKSVRGVLARICPVRTRLRTFPARLPMMRLDRIYASPDLTIRSAWTDRKARAYSDHLPVIADVAFPR
;
A
#
# COMPACT_ATOMS: atom_id res chain seq x y z
N MET A 1 -2.74 7.64 0.99
CA MET A 1 -3.27 6.64 1.96
C MET A 1 -2.70 5.28 1.64
N THR A 2 -2.39 4.45 2.64
CA THR A 2 -2.18 3.00 2.45
C THR A 2 -2.97 2.22 3.47
N TRP A 3 -3.49 1.06 3.09
CA TRP A 3 -4.31 0.23 3.96
C TRP A 3 -4.32 -1.23 3.49
N ASN A 4 -3.89 -2.15 4.36
CA ASN A 4 -4.17 -3.57 4.19
C ASN A 4 -5.64 -3.80 4.56
N VAL A 5 -6.48 -4.21 3.59
CA VAL A 5 -7.94 -4.31 3.77
C VAL A 5 -8.39 -5.69 4.25
N HIS A 6 -7.43 -6.62 4.43
CA HIS A 6 -7.69 -7.99 4.89
C HIS A 6 -8.85 -8.67 4.15
N GLY A 7 -8.80 -8.59 2.82
CA GLY A 7 -9.84 -9.12 1.95
C GLY A 7 -9.77 -10.64 1.73
N VAL A 8 -8.78 -11.34 2.30
CA VAL A 8 -8.51 -12.76 2.09
C VAL A 8 -9.75 -13.61 2.38
N PHE A 9 -10.34 -14.21 1.35
CA PHE A 9 -11.65 -14.85 1.42
C PHE A 9 -11.76 -15.91 2.51
N HIS A 10 -10.77 -16.78 2.66
CA HIS A 10 -10.81 -17.84 3.68
C HIS A 10 -10.69 -17.33 5.12
N LEU A 11 -10.10 -16.15 5.33
CA LEU A 11 -9.94 -15.53 6.65
C LEU A 11 -11.03 -14.51 6.93
N ASN A 12 -11.54 -13.86 5.90
CA ASN A 12 -12.58 -12.84 5.98
C ASN A 12 -13.65 -13.02 4.89
N PRO A 13 -14.48 -14.07 4.97
CA PRO A 13 -15.51 -14.34 3.95
C PRO A 13 -16.57 -13.22 3.88
N GLY A 14 -16.74 -12.45 4.96
CA GLY A 14 -17.63 -11.29 5.03
C GLY A 14 -16.95 -9.96 4.71
N PHE A 15 -15.87 -9.94 3.93
CA PHE A 15 -15.16 -8.72 3.55
C PHE A 15 -16.11 -7.66 2.99
N ASP A 16 -16.19 -6.54 3.69
CA ASP A 16 -17.09 -5.43 3.37
C ASP A 16 -16.37 -4.40 2.48
N VAL A 17 -16.45 -4.59 1.17
CA VAL A 17 -15.86 -3.67 0.17
C VAL A 17 -16.51 -2.29 0.23
N ASP A 18 -17.83 -2.21 0.47
CA ASP A 18 -18.53 -0.93 0.55
C ASP A 18 -18.12 -0.14 1.79
N GLY A 19 -17.89 -0.81 2.89
CA GLY A 19 -17.33 -0.22 4.11
C GLY A 19 -15.92 0.33 3.87
N VAL A 20 -15.05 -0.41 3.19
CA VAL A 20 -13.72 0.07 2.76
C VAL A 20 -13.86 1.30 1.86
N CYS A 21 -14.72 1.24 0.85
CA CYS A 21 -15.00 2.37 -0.04
C CYS A 21 -15.52 3.59 0.72
N SER A 22 -16.33 3.39 1.77
CA SER A 22 -16.86 4.49 2.60
C SER A 22 -15.74 5.23 3.35
N VAL A 23 -14.77 4.51 3.90
CA VAL A 23 -13.58 5.10 4.55
C VAL A 23 -12.74 5.88 3.53
N ILE A 24 -12.50 5.31 2.34
CA ILE A 24 -11.75 5.99 1.27
C ILE A 24 -12.47 7.28 0.86
N ARG A 25 -13.78 7.24 0.63
CA ARG A 25 -14.57 8.43 0.28
C ARG A 25 -14.60 9.49 1.38
N HIS A 26 -14.67 9.06 2.64
CA HIS A 26 -14.69 9.97 3.79
C HIS A 26 -13.40 10.81 3.86
N TRP A 27 -12.25 10.18 3.69
CA TRP A 27 -10.95 10.86 3.74
C TRP A 27 -10.54 11.47 2.40
N SER A 28 -11.16 11.04 1.30
CA SER A 28 -10.95 11.56 -0.05
C SER A 28 -9.46 11.71 -0.43
N PRO A 29 -8.62 10.70 -0.22
CA PRO A 29 -7.20 10.77 -0.52
C PRO A 29 -6.97 10.85 -2.03
N ASP A 30 -5.90 11.53 -2.43
CA ASP A 30 -5.53 11.65 -3.84
C ASP A 30 -4.88 10.37 -4.39
N ILE A 31 -4.17 9.64 -3.52
CA ILE A 31 -3.47 8.40 -3.87
C ILE A 31 -3.76 7.35 -2.79
N VAL A 32 -4.14 6.16 -3.20
CA VAL A 32 -4.46 5.04 -2.29
C VAL A 32 -3.77 3.76 -2.75
N ALA A 33 -3.03 3.12 -1.84
CA ALA A 33 -2.52 1.78 -2.02
C ALA A 33 -3.26 0.81 -1.07
N LEU A 34 -3.90 -0.19 -1.63
CA LEU A 34 -4.62 -1.22 -0.88
C LEU A 34 -3.92 -2.56 -1.03
N GLN A 35 -3.74 -3.27 0.06
CA GLN A 35 -3.16 -4.61 0.10
C GLN A 35 -4.22 -5.64 0.49
N GLU A 36 -3.98 -6.89 0.17
CA GLU A 36 -4.87 -8.03 0.44
C GLU A 36 -6.27 -7.89 -0.17
N VAL A 37 -6.36 -7.35 -1.38
CA VAL A 37 -7.60 -7.41 -2.16
C VAL A 37 -7.74 -8.82 -2.73
N ASP A 38 -8.87 -9.48 -2.48
CA ASP A 38 -9.11 -10.88 -2.85
C ASP A 38 -10.51 -11.04 -3.45
N SER A 39 -10.56 -11.48 -4.71
CA SER A 39 -11.81 -11.79 -5.43
C SER A 39 -12.14 -13.28 -5.48
N ARG A 40 -11.25 -14.14 -4.96
CA ARG A 40 -11.44 -15.60 -5.00
C ARG A 40 -12.67 -16.00 -4.19
N GLY A 41 -13.48 -16.90 -4.76
CA GLY A 41 -14.70 -17.40 -4.12
C GLY A 41 -15.80 -16.35 -3.91
N ARG A 42 -15.68 -15.15 -4.51
CA ARG A 42 -16.66 -14.06 -4.41
C ARG A 42 -17.50 -13.96 -5.68
N THR A 43 -18.71 -13.44 -5.54
CA THR A 43 -19.60 -13.14 -6.66
C THR A 43 -19.37 -11.75 -7.24
N ASP A 44 -18.84 -10.83 -6.44
CA ASP A 44 -18.44 -9.49 -6.83
C ASP A 44 -16.93 -9.42 -7.12
N ASP A 45 -16.49 -8.41 -7.86
CA ASP A 45 -15.09 -8.13 -8.09
C ASP A 45 -14.63 -6.94 -7.23
N PRO A 46 -13.97 -7.19 -6.09
CA PRO A 46 -13.46 -6.13 -5.22
C PRO A 46 -12.47 -5.19 -5.92
N PHE A 47 -11.66 -5.68 -6.88
CA PHE A 47 -10.74 -4.83 -7.64
C PHE A 47 -11.50 -3.77 -8.44
N ALA A 48 -12.57 -4.19 -9.15
CA ALA A 48 -13.40 -3.27 -9.92
C ALA A 48 -14.18 -2.29 -9.04
N LEU A 49 -14.69 -2.75 -7.89
CA LEU A 49 -15.42 -1.89 -6.94
C LEU A 49 -14.51 -0.85 -6.31
N LEU A 50 -13.33 -1.23 -5.84
CA LEU A 50 -12.34 -0.34 -5.24
C LEU A 50 -11.79 0.67 -6.26
N ALA A 51 -11.59 0.26 -7.52
CA ALA A 51 -11.15 1.16 -8.58
C ALA A 51 -12.08 2.36 -8.76
N LYS A 52 -13.39 2.19 -8.52
CA LYS A 52 -14.40 3.25 -8.60
C LYS A 52 -14.40 4.18 -7.37
N ALA A 53 -13.79 3.77 -6.25
CA ALA A 53 -13.90 4.50 -4.99
C ALA A 53 -13.14 5.84 -5.00
N VAL A 54 -12.01 5.92 -5.70
CA VAL A 54 -11.17 7.14 -5.85
C VAL A 54 -11.45 7.85 -7.17
N GLY A 55 -11.93 7.15 -8.16
CA GLY A 55 -12.61 7.70 -9.33
C GLY A 55 -11.90 7.60 -10.66
N SER A 56 -10.59 7.72 -10.87
CA SER A 56 -10.13 7.96 -12.23
C SER A 56 -9.08 6.99 -12.76
N HIS A 57 -8.09 6.64 -11.97
CA HIS A 57 -6.95 5.88 -12.46
C HIS A 57 -6.59 4.77 -11.47
N SER A 58 -6.55 3.55 -11.95
CA SER A 58 -6.23 2.38 -11.13
C SER A 58 -5.27 1.45 -11.84
N VAL A 59 -4.46 0.75 -11.07
CA VAL A 59 -3.67 -0.38 -11.50
C VAL A 59 -3.67 -1.44 -10.40
N ASP A 60 -3.94 -2.67 -10.77
CA ASP A 60 -3.88 -3.81 -9.87
C ASP A 60 -2.66 -4.68 -10.18
N ALA A 61 -2.05 -5.23 -9.14
CA ALA A 61 -0.99 -6.20 -9.23
C ALA A 61 -1.43 -7.48 -8.53
N ARG A 62 -1.93 -8.40 -9.34
CA ARG A 62 -2.41 -9.71 -8.90
C ARG A 62 -1.20 -10.62 -8.67
N SER A 63 -0.99 -11.04 -7.45
CA SER A 63 0.12 -11.91 -7.07
C SER A 63 -0.26 -13.39 -7.14
N ILE A 64 -1.53 -13.73 -6.92
CA ILE A 64 -2.09 -15.06 -7.10
C ILE A 64 -3.26 -14.94 -8.06
N VAL A 65 -3.25 -15.74 -9.13
CA VAL A 65 -4.29 -15.80 -10.16
C VAL A 65 -4.83 -17.22 -10.20
N THR A 66 -6.13 -17.38 -9.99
CA THR A 66 -6.80 -18.69 -9.97
C THR A 66 -8.07 -18.67 -10.82
N LYS A 67 -8.71 -19.85 -11.00
CA LYS A 67 -9.92 -19.94 -11.81
C LYS A 67 -11.15 -19.29 -11.16
N ASP A 68 -11.13 -19.18 -9.84
CA ASP A 68 -12.22 -18.64 -9.03
C ASP A 68 -11.99 -17.20 -8.55
N GLY A 69 -10.94 -16.55 -9.05
CA GLY A 69 -10.60 -15.16 -8.72
C GLY A 69 -9.11 -14.95 -8.44
N ASP A 70 -8.76 -13.75 -8.05
CA ASP A 70 -7.38 -13.30 -7.91
C ASP A 70 -7.16 -12.65 -6.54
N TYR A 71 -5.89 -12.69 -6.09
CA TYR A 71 -5.44 -11.99 -4.89
C TYR A 71 -4.28 -11.07 -5.21
N GLY A 72 -4.27 -9.88 -4.61
CA GLY A 72 -3.19 -8.93 -4.84
C GLY A 72 -3.38 -7.59 -4.17
N GLN A 73 -2.91 -6.56 -4.85
CA GLN A 73 -2.95 -5.18 -4.37
C GLN A 73 -3.40 -4.22 -5.48
N VAL A 74 -3.88 -3.04 -5.08
CA VAL A 74 -4.35 -2.00 -5.99
C VAL A 74 -3.71 -0.67 -5.63
N LEU A 75 -3.25 0.06 -6.64
CA LEU A 75 -2.89 1.47 -6.53
C LEU A 75 -3.95 2.30 -7.28
N LEU A 76 -4.57 3.23 -6.57
CA LEU A 76 -5.58 4.14 -7.06
C LEU A 76 -5.04 5.57 -7.03
N SER A 77 -5.36 6.35 -8.04
CA SER A 77 -4.99 7.76 -8.12
C SER A 77 -6.12 8.62 -8.67
N ARG A 78 -6.30 9.80 -8.09
CA ARG A 78 -7.16 10.85 -8.63
C ARG A 78 -6.59 11.44 -9.93
N TRP A 79 -5.27 11.40 -10.06
CA TRP A 79 -4.53 11.98 -11.19
C TRP A 79 -4.04 10.91 -12.15
N PRO A 80 -3.85 11.24 -13.42
CA PRO A 80 -3.40 10.30 -14.43
C PRO A 80 -1.97 9.80 -14.18
N PHE A 81 -1.71 8.59 -14.62
CA PHE A 81 -0.35 8.08 -14.74
C PHE A 81 0.33 8.71 -15.96
N ALA A 82 1.59 9.13 -15.80
CA ALA A 82 2.40 9.67 -16.89
C ALA A 82 2.71 8.63 -17.98
N GLU A 83 2.75 7.37 -17.58
CA GLU A 83 2.99 6.19 -18.42
C GLU A 83 2.33 4.97 -17.74
N PRO A 84 2.14 3.86 -18.43
CA PRO A 84 1.64 2.64 -17.81
C PRO A 84 2.49 2.25 -16.60
N PRO A 85 1.88 2.04 -15.41
CA PRO A 85 2.61 1.66 -14.21
C PRO A 85 3.37 0.35 -14.38
N LYS A 86 4.58 0.29 -13.84
CA LYS A 86 5.41 -0.92 -13.87
C LYS A 86 5.07 -1.81 -12.69
N ILE A 87 4.70 -3.06 -12.96
CA ILE A 87 4.56 -4.11 -11.95
C ILE A 87 5.85 -4.92 -11.92
N SER A 88 6.52 -4.95 -10.77
CA SER A 88 7.74 -5.71 -10.55
C SER A 88 7.48 -6.89 -9.64
N ASP A 89 8.06 -8.04 -9.99
CA ASP A 89 8.09 -9.20 -9.10
C ASP A 89 9.15 -8.95 -8.02
N VAL A 90 8.73 -8.99 -6.76
CA VAL A 90 9.58 -8.88 -5.58
C VAL A 90 9.49 -10.12 -4.71
N SER A 91 9.01 -11.21 -5.27
CA SER A 91 8.88 -12.49 -4.57
C SER A 91 10.23 -12.99 -4.05
N TYR A 92 10.20 -13.81 -3.03
CA TYR A 92 11.39 -14.41 -2.43
C TYR A 92 11.27 -15.93 -2.42
N GLN A 93 12.09 -16.60 -3.23
CA GLN A 93 12.12 -18.06 -3.33
C GLN A 93 10.70 -18.67 -3.50
N GLU A 94 10.43 -19.80 -2.87
CA GLU A 94 9.14 -20.51 -2.89
C GLU A 94 8.13 -19.96 -1.86
N ARG A 95 8.18 -18.63 -1.58
CA ARG A 95 7.22 -17.95 -0.70
C ARG A 95 6.03 -17.44 -1.49
N GLU A 96 5.03 -16.92 -0.75
CA GLU A 96 3.88 -16.26 -1.37
C GLU A 96 4.33 -15.17 -2.33
N PRO A 97 3.83 -15.16 -3.58
CA PRO A 97 4.24 -14.17 -4.57
C PRO A 97 3.94 -12.75 -4.10
N ARG A 98 4.93 -11.86 -4.24
CA ARG A 98 4.81 -10.44 -3.89
C ARG A 98 5.11 -9.57 -5.10
N ARG A 99 4.40 -8.48 -5.20
CA ARG A 99 4.54 -7.51 -6.29
C ARG A 99 4.81 -6.12 -5.73
N ALA A 100 5.46 -5.30 -6.54
CA ALA A 100 5.54 -3.85 -6.32
C ALA A 100 4.95 -3.14 -7.54
N ILE A 101 4.11 -2.14 -7.32
CA ILE A 101 3.57 -1.27 -8.36
C ILE A 101 4.37 0.03 -8.31
N ALA A 102 5.09 0.37 -9.37
CA ALA A 102 5.77 1.65 -9.50
C ALA A 102 5.06 2.50 -10.56
N ALA A 103 4.53 3.65 -10.15
CA ALA A 103 3.80 4.57 -10.99
C ALA A 103 4.38 5.98 -10.94
N ARG A 104 4.36 6.69 -12.06
CA ARG A 104 4.58 8.13 -12.15
C ARG A 104 3.22 8.80 -12.28
N ILE A 105 2.87 9.66 -11.35
CA ILE A 105 1.55 10.30 -11.25
C ILE A 105 1.70 11.79 -11.53
N LEU A 106 0.87 12.32 -12.44
CA LEU A 106 0.85 13.73 -12.83
C LEU A 106 -0.08 14.52 -11.91
N SER A 107 0.39 14.85 -10.70
CA SER A 107 -0.41 15.62 -9.75
C SER A 107 -0.46 17.10 -10.10
N SER A 108 -1.41 17.83 -9.48
CA SER A 108 -1.50 19.28 -9.59
C SER A 108 -0.27 20.04 -9.07
N LEU A 109 0.56 19.38 -8.25
CA LEU A 109 1.81 19.92 -7.70
C LEU A 109 3.05 19.45 -8.47
N GLY A 110 2.86 18.79 -9.60
CA GLY A 110 3.89 18.21 -10.44
C GLY A 110 3.95 16.68 -10.33
N GLU A 111 4.88 16.09 -11.05
CA GLU A 111 5.04 14.65 -11.09
C GLU A 111 5.56 14.10 -9.77
N ILE A 112 4.98 12.97 -9.34
CA ILE A 112 5.42 12.19 -8.18
C ILE A 112 5.53 10.72 -8.55
N ARG A 113 6.59 10.07 -8.09
CA ARG A 113 6.75 8.61 -8.17
C ARG A 113 6.13 7.95 -6.94
N VAL A 114 5.33 6.94 -7.17
CA VAL A 114 4.68 6.17 -6.11
C VAL A 114 5.02 4.70 -6.28
N ILE A 115 5.49 4.07 -5.21
CA ILE A 115 5.77 2.64 -5.16
C ILE A 115 4.85 2.03 -4.09
N ALA A 116 3.90 1.20 -4.52
CA ALA A 116 3.00 0.48 -3.64
C ALA A 116 3.45 -0.97 -3.50
N THR A 117 3.38 -1.52 -2.28
CA THR A 117 3.86 -2.88 -2.01
C THR A 117 3.13 -3.53 -0.84
N HIS A 118 3.24 -4.87 -0.77
CA HIS A 118 2.93 -5.69 0.39
C HIS A 118 4.06 -6.71 0.56
N LEU A 119 4.83 -6.61 1.64
CA LEU A 119 5.99 -7.46 1.87
C LEU A 119 5.63 -8.73 2.63
N GLY A 120 6.51 -9.72 2.54
CA GLY A 120 6.34 -11.01 3.19
C GLY A 120 6.58 -11.00 4.70
N LEU A 121 6.33 -12.14 5.33
CA LEU A 121 6.32 -12.29 6.79
C LEU A 121 7.68 -12.63 7.39
N SER A 122 8.61 -13.21 6.63
CA SER A 122 9.92 -13.59 7.16
C SER A 122 10.94 -12.45 7.10
N ILE A 123 11.89 -12.43 8.01
CA ILE A 123 12.91 -11.36 8.10
C ILE A 123 13.80 -11.34 6.84
N HIS A 124 14.24 -12.52 6.38
CA HIS A 124 15.11 -12.63 5.20
C HIS A 124 14.38 -12.22 3.92
N GLU A 125 13.13 -12.65 3.79
CA GLU A 125 12.25 -12.27 2.70
C GLU A 125 12.07 -10.74 2.64
N ARG A 126 11.66 -10.11 3.75
CA ARG A 126 11.50 -8.65 3.82
C ARG A 126 12.79 -7.89 3.53
N HIS A 127 13.93 -8.42 3.98
CA HIS A 127 15.22 -7.80 3.72
C HIS A 127 15.56 -7.79 2.23
N ALA A 128 15.40 -8.94 1.55
CA ALA A 128 15.61 -9.04 0.10
C ALA A 128 14.62 -8.15 -0.67
N GLN A 129 13.35 -8.20 -0.29
CA GLN A 129 12.30 -7.37 -0.89
C GLN A 129 12.55 -5.88 -0.69
N ALA A 130 13.06 -5.46 0.48
CA ALA A 130 13.41 -4.06 0.73
C ALA A 130 14.54 -3.57 -0.19
N HIS A 131 15.52 -4.42 -0.51
CA HIS A 131 16.55 -4.11 -1.48
C HIS A 131 15.98 -3.99 -2.90
N ALA A 132 15.12 -4.92 -3.31
CA ALA A 132 14.44 -4.84 -4.60
C ALA A 132 13.58 -3.56 -4.73
N LEU A 133 12.89 -3.16 -3.66
CA LEU A 133 12.17 -1.88 -3.63
C LEU A 133 13.10 -0.67 -3.73
N ALA A 134 14.27 -0.74 -3.08
CA ALA A 134 15.25 0.33 -3.11
C ALA A 134 15.73 0.66 -4.53
N GLU A 135 15.83 -0.34 -5.40
CA GLU A 135 16.17 -0.17 -6.82
C GLU A 135 15.11 0.58 -7.63
N LEU A 136 13.85 0.56 -7.17
CA LEU A 136 12.75 1.28 -7.80
C LEU A 136 12.67 2.75 -7.35
N VAL A 137 13.30 3.09 -6.23
CA VAL A 137 13.24 4.43 -5.63
C VAL A 137 14.10 5.41 -6.40
N GLN A 138 13.56 6.60 -6.65
CA GLN A 138 14.31 7.76 -7.11
C GLN A 138 14.63 8.69 -5.94
N PRO A 139 15.71 9.45 -5.99
CA PRO A 139 16.18 10.27 -4.86
C PRO A 139 15.24 11.44 -4.52
N THR A 140 14.35 11.80 -5.46
CA THR A 140 13.43 12.92 -5.32
C THR A 140 12.01 12.53 -5.66
N ARG A 141 11.04 13.23 -5.08
CA ARG A 141 9.60 13.13 -5.37
C ARG A 141 9.08 11.68 -5.38
N THR A 142 9.58 10.86 -4.45
CA THR A 142 9.20 9.45 -4.35
C THR A 142 8.49 9.15 -3.04
N LEU A 143 7.37 8.44 -3.13
CA LEU A 143 6.67 7.82 -2.02
C LEU A 143 6.76 6.30 -2.14
N VAL A 144 7.05 5.61 -1.03
CA VAL A 144 6.94 4.15 -0.93
C VAL A 144 5.94 3.85 0.17
N LEU A 145 4.84 3.18 -0.15
CA LEU A 145 3.75 2.96 0.78
C LEU A 145 3.19 1.54 0.67
N GLY A 146 2.72 1.02 1.80
CA GLY A 146 2.21 -0.34 1.87
C GLY A 146 2.25 -0.93 3.26
N ASP A 147 1.93 -2.22 3.33
CA ASP A 147 2.19 -3.08 4.46
C ASP A 147 3.59 -3.71 4.32
N PHE A 148 4.49 -3.31 5.19
CA PHE A 148 5.88 -3.78 5.16
C PHE A 148 6.11 -4.98 6.07
N ASN A 149 5.15 -5.37 6.89
CA ASN A 149 5.27 -6.45 7.87
C ASN A 149 6.53 -6.32 8.78
N ASP A 150 7.05 -5.08 8.98
CA ASP A 150 8.31 -4.77 9.64
C ASP A 150 8.12 -4.41 11.13
N TRP A 151 7.95 -5.40 11.99
CA TRP A 151 7.55 -5.25 13.40
C TRP A 151 8.71 -5.32 14.41
N PHE A 152 9.62 -6.30 14.33
CA PHE A 152 10.60 -6.52 15.39
C PHE A 152 12.05 -6.17 15.01
N TRP A 153 12.43 -6.17 13.76
CA TRP A 153 13.83 -6.09 13.37
C TRP A 153 14.17 -4.78 12.67
N VAL A 154 14.86 -3.90 13.40
CA VAL A 154 15.23 -2.56 12.91
C VAL A 154 16.06 -2.57 11.61
N LYS A 155 16.79 -3.65 11.36
CA LYS A 155 17.71 -3.76 10.20
C LYS A 155 17.07 -4.37 8.95
N SER A 156 15.80 -4.79 8.99
CA SER A 156 15.12 -5.36 7.86
C SER A 156 14.72 -4.27 6.83
N VAL A 157 13.44 -3.94 6.73
CA VAL A 157 12.94 -2.96 5.75
C VAL A 157 13.39 -1.54 6.08
N ARG A 158 13.23 -1.14 7.34
CA ARG A 158 13.57 0.20 7.80
C ARG A 158 15.07 0.51 7.64
N GLY A 159 15.95 -0.45 7.85
CA GLY A 159 17.38 -0.29 7.67
C GLY A 159 17.80 -0.01 6.23
N VAL A 160 17.01 -0.45 5.27
CA VAL A 160 17.24 -0.21 3.84
C VAL A 160 16.52 1.05 3.39
N LEU A 161 15.18 1.09 3.51
CA LEU A 161 14.38 2.17 2.93
C LEU A 161 14.61 3.54 3.61
N ALA A 162 14.87 3.59 4.92
CA ALA A 162 15.09 4.87 5.58
C ALA A 162 16.42 5.56 5.21
N ARG A 163 17.33 4.89 4.52
CA ARG A 163 18.56 5.52 4.00
C ARG A 163 18.28 6.37 2.76
N ILE A 164 17.30 5.98 1.96
CA ILE A 164 16.93 6.64 0.71
C ILE A 164 15.63 7.43 0.81
N CYS A 165 14.70 6.99 1.66
CA CYS A 165 13.45 7.67 2.00
C CYS A 165 13.39 7.89 3.52
N PRO A 166 14.12 8.90 4.07
CA PRO A 166 14.26 9.11 5.51
C PRO A 166 12.99 9.64 6.17
N VAL A 167 12.16 10.36 5.42
CA VAL A 167 10.88 10.89 5.89
C VAL A 167 9.86 9.77 5.92
N ARG A 168 9.19 9.54 7.05
CA ARG A 168 8.23 8.44 7.17
C ARG A 168 7.20 8.63 8.26
N THR A 169 6.06 7.96 8.11
CA THR A 169 5.04 7.81 9.16
C THR A 169 5.51 6.85 10.26
N ARG A 170 4.96 7.00 11.47
CA ARG A 170 5.30 6.18 12.65
C ARG A 170 4.07 5.71 13.43
N LEU A 171 2.96 5.53 12.73
CA LEU A 171 1.69 5.15 13.33
C LEU A 171 1.63 3.65 13.64
N ARG A 172 0.90 3.28 14.67
CA ARG A 172 0.58 1.87 14.97
C ARG A 172 -0.71 1.51 14.26
N THR A 173 -0.72 0.41 13.52
CA THR A 173 -1.82 0.03 12.62
C THR A 173 -2.40 -1.34 12.92
N PHE A 174 -1.61 -2.23 13.52
CA PHE A 174 -2.01 -3.62 13.76
C PHE A 174 -1.81 -4.05 15.23
N PRO A 175 -2.68 -4.92 15.77
CA PRO A 175 -4.02 -5.21 15.25
C PRO A 175 -4.95 -4.01 15.43
N ALA A 176 -5.90 -3.78 14.52
CA ALA A 176 -6.73 -2.57 14.48
C ALA A 176 -7.52 -2.28 15.77
N ARG A 177 -7.92 -3.34 16.50
CA ARG A 177 -8.64 -3.21 17.79
C ARG A 177 -7.76 -2.62 18.89
N LEU A 178 -6.48 -3.03 18.96
CA LEU A 178 -5.48 -2.56 19.92
C LEU A 178 -4.14 -2.35 19.20
N PRO A 179 -3.94 -1.22 18.50
CA PRO A 179 -2.76 -1.03 17.67
C PRO A 179 -1.47 -1.00 18.46
N MET A 180 -0.60 -1.99 18.26
CA MET A 180 0.71 -2.11 18.89
C MET A 180 1.85 -2.08 17.88
N MET A 181 1.65 -2.62 16.68
CA MET A 181 2.66 -2.75 15.64
C MET A 181 2.49 -1.71 14.54
N ARG A 182 3.61 -1.33 13.91
CA ARG A 182 3.68 -0.33 12.83
C ARG A 182 3.99 -1.04 11.53
N LEU A 183 3.04 -1.83 11.02
CA LEU A 183 3.23 -2.65 9.83
C LEU A 183 3.09 -1.80 8.56
N ASP A 184 2.07 -0.94 8.54
CA ASP A 184 1.74 -0.08 7.42
C ASP A 184 2.46 1.27 7.55
N ARG A 185 3.08 1.73 6.46
CA ARG A 185 3.86 2.98 6.46
C ARG A 185 3.80 3.69 5.12
N ILE A 186 4.11 4.99 5.19
CA ILE A 186 4.45 5.81 4.05
C ILE A 186 5.87 6.32 4.28
N TYR A 187 6.80 5.97 3.38
CA TYR A 187 8.13 6.54 3.28
C TYR A 187 8.14 7.59 2.17
N ALA A 188 8.91 8.64 2.35
CA ALA A 188 9.06 9.70 1.37
C ALA A 188 10.55 10.05 1.18
N SER A 189 10.91 10.42 -0.04
CA SER A 189 12.23 10.95 -0.39
C SER A 189 12.54 12.23 0.43
N PRO A 190 13.82 12.60 0.59
CA PRO A 190 14.23 13.66 1.51
C PRO A 190 13.71 15.05 1.15
N ASP A 191 13.34 15.27 -0.10
CA ASP A 191 12.77 16.53 -0.60
C ASP A 191 11.28 16.69 -0.29
N LEU A 192 10.57 15.62 0.07
CA LEU A 192 9.16 15.67 0.47
C LEU A 192 9.01 15.84 1.98
N THR A 193 7.93 16.48 2.39
CA THR A 193 7.59 16.66 3.80
C THR A 193 6.25 16.02 4.12
N ILE A 194 6.20 15.11 5.10
CA ILE A 194 4.94 14.66 5.69
C ILE A 194 4.52 15.69 6.73
N ARG A 195 3.51 16.50 6.41
CA ARG A 195 2.99 17.56 7.29
C ARG A 195 2.19 17.01 8.45
N SER A 196 1.34 16.03 8.16
CA SER A 196 0.50 15.34 9.14
C SER A 196 0.32 13.89 8.73
N ALA A 197 0.11 13.02 9.71
CA ALA A 197 -0.23 11.63 9.48
C ALA A 197 -1.10 11.10 10.61
N TRP A 198 -2.12 10.31 10.26
CA TRP A 198 -3.09 9.74 11.20
C TRP A 198 -3.62 8.39 10.75
N THR A 199 -4.40 7.75 11.63
CA THR A 199 -5.18 6.55 11.36
C THR A 199 -6.65 6.82 11.62
N ASP A 200 -7.54 6.08 10.97
CA ASP A 200 -8.95 6.07 11.29
C ASP A 200 -9.31 4.83 12.11
N ARG A 201 -9.66 5.03 13.38
CA ARG A 201 -10.06 3.94 14.27
C ARG A 201 -11.41 3.30 13.91
N LYS A 202 -12.26 3.98 13.16
CA LYS A 202 -13.54 3.42 12.69
C LYS A 202 -13.28 2.31 11.64
N ALA A 203 -12.19 2.39 10.91
CA ALA A 203 -11.77 1.39 9.92
C ALA A 203 -11.55 -0.03 10.49
N ARG A 204 -11.41 -0.16 11.83
CA ARG A 204 -11.36 -1.45 12.53
C ARG A 204 -12.59 -2.34 12.34
N ALA A 205 -13.69 -1.77 11.84
CA ALA A 205 -14.88 -2.53 11.48
C ALA A 205 -14.70 -3.36 10.21
N TYR A 206 -13.73 -2.99 9.36
CA TYR A 206 -13.58 -3.52 8.01
C TYR A 206 -12.27 -4.28 7.79
N SER A 207 -11.26 -4.07 8.65
CA SER A 207 -9.96 -4.74 8.56
C SER A 207 -9.33 -4.89 9.94
N ASP A 208 -8.44 -5.86 10.08
CA ASP A 208 -7.56 -6.00 11.23
C ASP A 208 -6.34 -5.06 11.20
N HIS A 209 -6.15 -4.30 10.11
CA HIS A 209 -5.26 -3.17 10.00
C HIS A 209 -6.01 -1.84 10.00
N LEU A 210 -5.38 -0.78 10.53
CA LEU A 210 -5.83 0.60 10.38
C LEU A 210 -5.14 1.25 9.17
N PRO A 211 -5.86 2.12 8.41
CA PRO A 211 -5.24 2.88 7.33
C PRO A 211 -4.19 3.85 7.86
N VAL A 212 -3.12 4.06 7.11
CA VAL A 212 -2.21 5.19 7.28
C VAL A 212 -2.56 6.26 6.27
N ILE A 213 -2.93 7.43 6.75
CA ILE A 213 -3.28 8.60 5.95
C ILE A 213 -2.24 9.67 6.22
N ALA A 214 -1.79 10.39 5.21
CA ALA A 214 -0.81 11.46 5.37
C ALA A 214 -1.01 12.58 4.36
N ASP A 215 -0.79 13.81 4.81
CA ASP A 215 -0.62 14.98 3.97
C ASP A 215 0.86 15.15 3.63
N VAL A 216 1.16 15.13 2.33
CA VAL A 216 2.52 15.25 1.82
C VAL A 216 2.66 16.57 1.07
N ALA A 217 3.69 17.34 1.43
CA ALA A 217 4.03 18.58 0.75
C ALA A 217 5.26 18.39 -0.14
N PHE A 218 5.19 19.02 -1.29
CA PHE A 218 6.31 19.14 -2.22
C PHE A 218 7.23 20.28 -1.82
N PRO A 219 8.51 20.24 -2.20
CA PRO A 219 9.41 21.38 -2.04
C PRO A 219 8.87 22.58 -2.81
N ARG A 220 9.04 23.74 -2.23
CA ARG A 220 8.75 25.03 -2.89
C ARG A 220 9.79 25.36 -3.94
#